data_a0028e7c7d467eee6c5e04cddb6f97e0
#
_entry.id   a0028e7c7d467eee6c5e04cddb6f97e0
#
_cell.length_a   1.000
_cell.length_b   1.000
_cell.length_c   1.000
_cell.angle_alpha   90.00
_cell.angle_beta   90.00
_cell.angle_gamma   90.00
#
_symmetry.space_group_name_H-M   'P 1'
#
loop_
_entity.id
_entity.type
_entity.pdbx_description
1 polymer ?
#
loop_
_entity_poly.entity_id
_entity_poly.type
_entity_poly.pdbx_seq_one_letter_code
_entity_poly.pdbx_strand_id
1 'polypeptide(L)'
;MADLHLLISNATAGFYYFTLAVLIAIDIAISLACFIAYQCDTRKKHYLMLSLAFFSGVAFNMGNTICTQVPLAWLDAGSTVTIEQSHKECILNFTRQLCLITIIFIALLMNAYKNKINPKFISGVIVVFSSLALFMMVIYSIESDLDNEILKSIYIYYLSGKKINSGDLIITAWCCLLIILSVCMFFYKAFKKKIWHCIAAMIFAEMLFNFIIYICTHEPKFSLTVASVFTAIIKFTICFVVVTEAVKKIAEMRRIKMYDPLTMAYTRNYFFDELKSFSDSHDDNSDLCVLLLDVDKFKEINDTYGHQQGDTVLKTLSEIVRSRIEPKNIFARLGGDEFAILLPECSLSQACEVAEAIRQDVEQISYQTEVGSIDNITVSIGTYKVNGSDSIKQIIASADNALYCAKRNGRNNNVVFKDEFCAP
;
A
#
# COMPACT_ATOMS: atom_id res chain seq x y z
N MET A 1 47.30 -18.14 -19.86
CA MET A 1 47.05 -17.05 -18.87
C MET A 1 46.22 -15.90 -19.45
N ALA A 2 46.47 -15.44 -20.67
CA ALA A 2 45.65 -14.40 -21.33
C ALA A 2 44.18 -14.81 -21.49
N ASP A 3 43.93 -16.06 -21.92
CA ASP A 3 42.57 -16.58 -22.10
C ASP A 3 41.76 -16.68 -20.80
N LEU A 4 42.43 -17.01 -19.68
CA LEU A 4 41.79 -17.09 -18.37
C LEU A 4 41.42 -15.68 -17.86
N HIS A 5 42.29 -14.69 -18.07
CA HIS A 5 42.03 -13.27 -17.75
C HIS A 5 40.86 -12.73 -18.57
N LEU A 6 40.77 -13.09 -19.83
CA LEU A 6 39.67 -12.70 -20.72
C LEU A 6 38.36 -13.32 -20.29
N LEU A 7 38.36 -14.59 -19.92
CA LEU A 7 37.17 -15.33 -19.46
C LEU A 7 36.64 -14.80 -18.13
N ILE A 8 37.53 -14.43 -17.20
CA ILE A 8 37.19 -13.80 -15.92
C ILE A 8 36.61 -12.37 -16.17
N SER A 9 37.23 -11.59 -17.08
CA SER A 9 36.74 -10.24 -17.40
C SER A 9 35.34 -10.25 -18.03
N ASN A 10 35.05 -11.22 -18.91
CA ASN A 10 33.74 -11.35 -19.54
C ASN A 10 32.68 -11.84 -18.55
N ALA A 11 33.03 -12.78 -17.66
CA ALA A 11 32.15 -13.27 -16.61
C ALA A 11 31.80 -12.16 -15.62
N THR A 12 32.73 -11.30 -15.24
CA THR A 12 32.48 -10.16 -14.33
C THR A 12 31.59 -9.09 -14.97
N ALA A 13 31.75 -8.82 -16.26
CA ALA A 13 30.88 -7.88 -16.99
C ALA A 13 29.43 -8.41 -17.08
N GLY A 14 29.23 -9.65 -17.48
CA GLY A 14 27.90 -10.29 -17.52
C GLY A 14 27.21 -10.28 -16.15
N PHE A 15 27.96 -10.55 -15.10
CA PHE A 15 27.44 -10.52 -13.73
C PHE A 15 27.06 -9.09 -13.27
N TYR A 16 27.84 -8.07 -13.66
CA TYR A 16 27.51 -6.67 -13.39
C TYR A 16 26.17 -6.27 -14.02
N TYR A 17 25.94 -6.59 -15.31
CA TYR A 17 24.66 -6.28 -15.96
C TYR A 17 23.48 -7.05 -15.38
N PHE A 18 23.69 -8.30 -14.99
CA PHE A 18 22.69 -9.05 -14.27
C PHE A 18 22.32 -8.37 -12.95
N THR A 19 23.31 -7.94 -12.16
CA THR A 19 23.04 -7.22 -10.89
C THR A 19 22.35 -5.89 -11.13
N LEU A 20 22.67 -5.16 -12.19
CA LEU A 20 22.01 -3.92 -12.56
C LEU A 20 20.53 -4.15 -12.94
N ALA A 21 20.23 -5.18 -13.70
CA ALA A 21 18.85 -5.56 -14.03
C ALA A 21 18.05 -5.94 -12.77
N VAL A 22 18.66 -6.65 -11.84
CA VAL A 22 18.07 -6.99 -10.53
C VAL A 22 17.79 -5.70 -9.72
N LEU A 23 18.71 -4.75 -9.69
CA LEU A 23 18.52 -3.46 -9.00
C LEU A 23 17.36 -2.67 -9.58
N ILE A 24 17.23 -2.60 -10.91
CA ILE A 24 16.11 -1.95 -11.60
C ILE A 24 14.79 -2.63 -11.19
N ALA A 25 14.72 -3.95 -11.22
CA ALA A 25 13.51 -4.68 -10.84
C ALA A 25 13.11 -4.43 -9.37
N ILE A 26 14.09 -4.38 -8.47
CA ILE A 26 13.86 -4.07 -7.05
C ILE A 26 13.36 -2.63 -6.88
N ASP A 27 13.97 -1.65 -7.54
CA ASP A 27 13.55 -0.24 -7.48
C ASP A 27 12.11 -0.06 -8.00
N ILE A 28 11.72 -0.75 -9.09
CA ILE A 28 10.34 -0.79 -9.58
C ILE A 28 9.39 -1.37 -8.53
N ALA A 29 9.75 -2.49 -7.93
CA ALA A 29 8.91 -3.15 -6.93
C ALA A 29 8.70 -2.27 -5.68
N ILE A 30 9.75 -1.61 -5.19
CA ILE A 30 9.65 -0.67 -4.05
C ILE A 30 8.81 0.54 -4.42
N SER A 31 9.03 1.12 -5.60
CA SER A 31 8.26 2.26 -6.10
C SER A 31 6.76 1.93 -6.16
N LEU A 32 6.41 0.80 -6.76
CA LEU A 32 5.03 0.34 -6.87
C LEU A 32 4.40 0.08 -5.49
N ALA A 33 5.12 -0.60 -4.59
CA ALA A 33 4.63 -0.87 -3.24
C ALA A 33 4.41 0.41 -2.43
N CYS A 34 5.29 1.42 -2.56
CA CYS A 34 5.10 2.73 -1.94
C CYS A 34 3.91 3.47 -2.54
N PHE A 35 3.71 3.40 -3.85
CA PHE A 35 2.56 4.00 -4.52
C PHE A 35 1.24 3.37 -4.07
N ILE A 36 1.17 2.05 -3.99
CA ILE A 36 0.02 1.32 -3.45
C ILE A 36 -0.24 1.75 -1.99
N ALA A 37 0.80 1.83 -1.16
CA ALA A 37 0.68 2.29 0.22
C ALA A 37 0.17 3.73 0.34
N TYR A 38 0.50 4.61 -0.63
CA TYR A 38 -0.06 5.96 -0.75
C TYR A 38 -1.54 5.93 -1.16
N GLN A 39 -1.91 5.13 -2.15
CA GLN A 39 -3.31 4.99 -2.58
C GLN A 39 -4.21 4.47 -1.44
N CYS A 40 -3.66 3.61 -0.59
CA CYS A 40 -4.34 3.13 0.61
C CYS A 40 -4.59 4.24 1.66
N ASP A 41 -3.71 5.23 1.78
CA ASP A 41 -3.88 6.36 2.71
C ASP A 41 -3.24 7.62 2.12
N THR A 42 -4.02 8.35 1.33
CA THR A 42 -3.56 9.56 0.61
C THR A 42 -3.08 10.68 1.55
N ARG A 43 -3.42 10.63 2.84
CA ARG A 43 -2.90 11.57 3.85
C ARG A 43 -1.41 11.35 4.12
N LYS A 44 -0.88 10.17 3.83
CA LYS A 44 0.54 9.81 4.03
C LYS A 44 1.38 10.09 2.78
N LYS A 45 1.45 11.35 2.37
CA LYS A 45 2.16 11.82 1.16
C LYS A 45 3.64 11.42 1.10
N HIS A 46 4.29 11.11 2.23
CA HIS A 46 5.66 10.63 2.26
C HIS A 46 5.86 9.31 1.50
N TYR A 47 4.82 8.46 1.39
CA TYR A 47 4.90 7.25 0.56
C TYR A 47 4.94 7.57 -0.94
N LEU A 48 4.23 8.62 -1.39
CA LEU A 48 4.31 9.08 -2.77
C LEU A 48 5.74 9.58 -3.09
N MET A 49 6.34 10.33 -2.16
CA MET A 49 7.72 10.80 -2.34
C MET A 49 8.72 9.65 -2.37
N LEU A 50 8.54 8.63 -1.52
CA LEU A 50 9.37 7.43 -1.57
C LEU A 50 9.20 6.66 -2.90
N SER A 51 7.97 6.56 -3.41
CA SER A 51 7.72 5.97 -4.74
C SER A 51 8.49 6.71 -5.83
N LEU A 52 8.43 8.04 -5.84
CA LEU A 52 9.18 8.87 -6.80
C LEU A 52 10.69 8.74 -6.65
N ALA A 53 11.20 8.62 -5.42
CA ALA A 53 12.62 8.43 -5.16
C ALA A 53 13.15 7.14 -5.80
N PHE A 54 12.45 6.03 -5.61
CA PHE A 54 12.86 4.75 -6.21
C PHE A 54 12.62 4.71 -7.72
N PHE A 55 11.53 5.32 -8.20
CA PHE A 55 11.30 5.45 -9.64
C PHE A 55 12.39 6.27 -10.35
N SER A 56 12.91 7.31 -9.72
CA SER A 56 14.06 8.06 -10.25
C SER A 56 15.30 7.16 -10.37
N GLY A 57 15.52 6.25 -9.43
CA GLY A 57 16.58 5.24 -9.50
C GLY A 57 16.48 4.34 -10.73
N VAL A 58 15.25 3.93 -11.10
CA VAL A 58 14.98 3.17 -12.33
C VAL A 58 15.39 3.98 -13.56
N ALA A 59 14.95 5.23 -13.66
CA ALA A 59 15.23 6.10 -14.81
C ALA A 59 16.76 6.31 -15.00
N PHE A 60 17.48 6.53 -13.90
CA PHE A 60 18.93 6.69 -13.94
C PHE A 60 19.66 5.39 -14.32
N ASN A 61 19.24 4.26 -13.77
CA ASN A 61 19.86 2.96 -14.09
C ASN A 61 19.59 2.58 -15.55
N MET A 62 18.39 2.82 -16.08
CA MET A 62 18.07 2.63 -17.50
C MET A 62 18.86 3.60 -18.39
N GLY A 63 18.93 4.89 -18.00
CA GLY A 63 19.74 5.89 -18.69
C GLY A 63 21.21 5.49 -18.76
N ASN A 64 21.77 4.96 -17.65
CA ASN A 64 23.13 4.45 -17.62
C ASN A 64 23.31 3.29 -18.63
N THR A 65 22.38 2.34 -18.69
CA THR A 65 22.45 1.21 -19.64
C THR A 65 22.39 1.67 -21.08
N ILE A 66 21.57 2.69 -21.39
CA ILE A 66 21.42 3.23 -22.75
C ILE A 66 22.63 4.07 -23.15
N CYS A 67 23.09 4.97 -22.24
CA CYS A 67 24.17 5.91 -22.55
C CYS A 67 25.54 5.25 -22.59
N THR A 68 25.78 4.18 -21.85
CA THR A 68 27.06 3.45 -21.89
C THR A 68 27.22 2.66 -23.20
N GLN A 69 26.18 2.68 -24.08
CA GLN A 69 26.18 1.96 -25.36
C GLN A 69 26.95 0.64 -25.18
N VAL A 70 26.43 -0.25 -24.37
CA VAL A 70 26.99 -1.60 -24.30
C VAL A 70 26.63 -2.25 -25.62
N PRO A 71 27.54 -2.27 -26.62
CA PRO A 71 27.27 -3.09 -27.77
C PRO A 71 27.19 -4.51 -27.26
N LEU A 72 26.28 -5.29 -27.80
CA LEU A 72 26.38 -6.77 -27.79
C LEU A 72 27.78 -7.24 -28.24
N ALA A 73 28.58 -6.38 -28.85
CA ALA A 73 30.03 -6.48 -29.12
C ALA A 73 30.94 -6.64 -27.88
N TRP A 74 30.44 -6.53 -26.64
CA TRP A 74 31.21 -6.96 -25.47
C TRP A 74 31.40 -8.46 -25.37
N LEU A 75 30.66 -9.23 -26.16
CA LEU A 75 30.92 -10.65 -26.40
C LEU A 75 32.13 -10.88 -27.31
N ASP A 76 32.55 -9.86 -28.08
CA ASP A 76 33.76 -9.93 -28.88
C ASP A 76 34.95 -9.45 -28.07
N ALA A 77 35.85 -10.42 -27.89
CA ALA A 77 37.07 -10.31 -27.13
C ALA A 77 37.96 -9.13 -27.56
N GLY A 78 38.24 -8.21 -26.61
CA GLY A 78 39.34 -7.28 -26.72
C GLY A 78 39.06 -5.79 -26.64
N SER A 79 37.82 -5.32 -26.46
CA SER A 79 37.57 -3.90 -26.27
C SER A 79 37.93 -3.44 -24.84
N THR A 80 39.04 -2.72 -24.72
CA THR A 80 39.35 -1.95 -23.51
C THR A 80 38.26 -0.94 -23.26
N VAL A 81 37.61 -1.00 -22.09
CA VAL A 81 36.69 0.08 -21.63
C VAL A 81 37.46 1.38 -21.70
N THR A 82 37.00 2.29 -22.56
CA THR A 82 37.68 3.57 -22.70
C THR A 82 37.55 4.34 -21.38
N ILE A 83 38.56 5.09 -21.04
CA ILE A 83 38.61 5.97 -19.88
C ILE A 83 37.34 6.86 -19.84
N GLU A 84 36.88 7.32 -20.99
CA GLU A 84 35.69 8.11 -21.19
C GLU A 84 34.37 7.43 -20.74
N GLN A 85 34.21 6.14 -20.98
CA GLN A 85 33.04 5.35 -20.53
C GLN A 85 32.93 5.27 -19.00
N SER A 86 34.09 5.10 -18.33
CA SER A 86 34.18 5.05 -16.88
C SER A 86 33.78 6.40 -16.23
N HIS A 87 34.10 7.54 -16.88
CA HIS A 87 33.69 8.89 -16.45
C HIS A 87 32.19 9.06 -16.45
N LYS A 88 31.58 8.62 -17.53
CA LYS A 88 30.14 8.72 -17.73
C LYS A 88 29.37 7.99 -16.66
N GLU A 89 29.79 6.77 -16.33
CA GLU A 89 29.18 5.97 -15.26
C GLU A 89 29.28 6.62 -13.88
N CYS A 90 30.43 7.23 -13.55
CA CYS A 90 30.61 7.92 -12.27
C CYS A 90 29.69 9.14 -12.11
N ILE A 91 29.56 9.98 -13.15
CA ILE A 91 28.71 11.16 -13.13
C ILE A 91 27.23 10.76 -12.98
N LEU A 92 26.77 9.76 -13.74
CA LEU A 92 25.40 9.26 -13.66
C LEU A 92 25.10 8.67 -12.29
N ASN A 93 26.00 7.88 -11.71
CA ASN A 93 25.84 7.30 -10.39
C ASN A 93 25.79 8.39 -9.31
N PHE A 94 26.65 9.40 -9.37
CA PHE A 94 26.63 10.53 -8.43
C PHE A 94 25.32 11.31 -8.52
N THR A 95 24.87 11.64 -9.75
CA THR A 95 23.62 12.36 -9.97
C THR A 95 22.41 11.56 -9.47
N ARG A 96 22.40 10.24 -9.71
CA ARG A 96 21.39 9.32 -9.18
C ARG A 96 21.31 9.39 -7.65
N GLN A 97 22.44 9.29 -6.99
CA GLN A 97 22.50 9.33 -5.53
C GLN A 97 22.02 10.67 -4.97
N LEU A 98 22.42 11.78 -5.59
CA LEU A 98 21.98 13.11 -5.20
C LEU A 98 20.46 13.26 -5.29
N CYS A 99 19.85 12.83 -6.40
CA CYS A 99 18.40 12.85 -6.58
C CYS A 99 17.68 11.96 -5.55
N LEU A 100 18.14 10.72 -5.37
CA LEU A 100 17.56 9.77 -4.43
C LEU A 100 17.54 10.33 -3.01
N ILE A 101 18.69 10.83 -2.54
CA ILE A 101 18.84 11.37 -1.17
C ILE A 101 17.98 12.60 -0.96
N THR A 102 17.92 13.49 -1.96
CA THR A 102 17.10 14.70 -1.83
C THR A 102 15.62 14.38 -1.75
N ILE A 103 15.12 13.46 -2.59
CA ILE A 103 13.71 13.07 -2.54
C ILE A 103 13.40 12.34 -1.23
N ILE A 104 14.30 11.49 -0.74
CA ILE A 104 14.17 10.85 0.58
C ILE A 104 14.15 11.91 1.69
N PHE A 105 15.02 12.92 1.63
CA PHE A 105 15.04 14.00 2.61
C PHE A 105 13.71 14.78 2.63
N ILE A 106 13.11 15.04 1.46
CA ILE A 106 11.79 15.65 1.37
C ILE A 106 10.73 14.74 1.98
N ALA A 107 10.77 13.43 1.71
CA ALA A 107 9.85 12.46 2.31
C ALA A 107 9.95 12.44 3.84
N LEU A 108 11.18 12.59 4.38
CA LEU A 108 11.45 12.71 5.81
C LEU A 108 10.83 13.98 6.40
N LEU A 109 11.07 15.14 5.77
CA LEU A 109 10.47 16.40 6.20
C LEU A 109 8.94 16.32 6.22
N MET A 110 8.34 15.72 5.18
CA MET A 110 6.89 15.55 5.12
C MET A 110 6.36 14.63 6.22
N ASN A 111 7.09 13.58 6.57
CA ASN A 111 6.72 12.72 7.69
C ASN A 111 6.88 13.44 9.05
N ALA A 112 7.95 14.19 9.23
CA ALA A 112 8.23 14.93 10.47
C ALA A 112 7.20 16.04 10.74
N TYR A 113 6.85 16.79 9.72
CA TYR A 113 5.87 17.89 9.81
C TYR A 113 4.41 17.48 9.58
N LYS A 114 4.10 16.17 9.63
CA LYS A 114 2.74 15.61 9.50
C LYS A 114 1.95 16.20 8.32
N ASN A 115 2.59 16.30 7.16
CA ASN A 115 2.00 16.83 5.92
C ASN A 115 1.53 18.31 5.97
N LYS A 116 2.01 19.13 6.90
CA LYS A 116 1.73 20.57 6.94
C LYS A 116 2.47 21.38 5.87
N ILE A 117 3.37 20.74 5.12
CA ILE A 117 4.15 21.41 4.07
C ILE A 117 3.23 21.71 2.86
N ASN A 118 3.34 22.94 2.33
CA ASN A 118 2.55 23.37 1.18
C ASN A 118 2.83 22.46 -0.05
N PRO A 119 1.79 21.89 -0.67
CA PRO A 119 1.94 21.03 -1.85
C PRO A 119 2.62 21.74 -3.04
N LYS A 120 2.47 23.07 -3.18
CA LYS A 120 3.18 23.86 -4.19
C LYS A 120 4.71 23.90 -3.96
N PHE A 121 5.14 23.90 -2.70
CA PHE A 121 6.59 23.81 -2.38
C PHE A 121 7.14 22.45 -2.80
N ILE A 122 6.41 21.37 -2.55
CA ILE A 122 6.81 20.02 -2.92
C ILE A 122 6.91 19.88 -4.44
N SER A 123 5.90 20.35 -5.18
CA SER A 123 5.92 20.31 -6.64
C SER A 123 7.06 21.15 -7.21
N GLY A 124 7.35 22.33 -6.63
CA GLY A 124 8.49 23.15 -7.01
C GLY A 124 9.83 22.43 -6.82
N VAL A 125 10.01 21.78 -5.69
CA VAL A 125 11.24 20.99 -5.43
C VAL A 125 11.36 19.80 -6.40
N ILE A 126 10.28 19.07 -6.67
CA ILE A 126 10.30 17.98 -7.65
C ILE A 126 10.67 18.49 -9.05
N VAL A 127 10.10 19.62 -9.47
CA VAL A 127 10.41 20.24 -10.77
C VAL A 127 11.88 20.67 -10.83
N VAL A 128 12.40 21.32 -9.80
CA VAL A 128 13.82 21.74 -9.76
C VAL A 128 14.75 20.54 -9.84
N PHE A 129 14.49 19.45 -9.12
CA PHE A 129 15.36 18.27 -9.14
C PHE A 129 15.23 17.46 -10.42
N SER A 130 14.03 17.33 -10.98
CA SER A 130 13.85 16.66 -12.29
C SER A 130 14.49 17.50 -13.42
N SER A 131 14.39 18.83 -13.38
CA SER A 131 15.07 19.69 -14.34
C SER A 131 16.60 19.68 -14.17
N LEU A 132 17.11 19.60 -12.94
CA LEU A 132 18.55 19.44 -12.70
C LEU A 132 19.05 18.09 -13.24
N ALA A 133 18.32 17.02 -13.02
CA ALA A 133 18.66 15.70 -13.56
C ALA A 133 18.65 15.70 -15.09
N LEU A 134 17.64 16.32 -15.69
CA LEU A 134 17.54 16.48 -17.15
C LEU A 134 18.64 17.37 -17.70
N PHE A 135 18.97 18.45 -17.02
CA PHE A 135 20.07 19.36 -17.35
C PHE A 135 21.42 18.63 -17.30
N MET A 136 21.66 17.83 -16.26
CA MET A 136 22.87 16.99 -16.17
C MET A 136 22.94 15.94 -17.28
N MET A 137 21.81 15.33 -17.68
CA MET A 137 21.74 14.44 -18.85
C MET A 137 22.04 15.16 -20.14
N VAL A 138 21.56 16.41 -20.31
CA VAL A 138 21.80 17.22 -21.52
C VAL A 138 23.25 17.69 -21.58
N ILE A 139 23.82 18.17 -20.46
CA ILE A 139 25.26 18.51 -20.39
C ILE A 139 26.09 17.28 -20.76
N TYR A 140 25.75 16.14 -20.20
CA TYR A 140 26.39 14.88 -20.51
C TYR A 140 26.31 14.50 -22.01
N SER A 141 25.18 14.77 -22.68
CA SER A 141 25.00 14.52 -24.12
C SER A 141 25.78 15.51 -24.99
N ILE A 142 25.99 16.75 -24.51
CA ILE A 142 26.72 17.82 -25.23
C ILE A 142 28.22 17.70 -25.01
N GLU A 143 28.66 17.13 -23.89
CA GLU A 143 30.04 17.16 -23.40
C GLU A 143 30.95 16.06 -23.99
N SER A 144 30.51 15.37 -25.05
CA SER A 144 31.45 14.55 -25.85
C SER A 144 32.59 15.36 -26.45
N ASP A 145 32.48 16.71 -26.49
CA ASP A 145 33.43 17.61 -27.17
C ASP A 145 34.03 18.73 -26.29
N LEU A 146 33.64 18.91 -25.03
CA LEU A 146 34.16 19.98 -24.17
C LEU A 146 35.09 19.48 -23.07
N ASP A 147 36.33 19.92 -23.13
CA ASP A 147 37.38 19.80 -22.10
C ASP A 147 37.03 20.58 -20.82
N ASN A 148 36.23 20.01 -19.93
CA ASN A 148 35.85 20.69 -18.69
C ASN A 148 36.78 20.30 -17.54
N GLU A 149 37.69 21.20 -17.12
CA GLU A 149 38.71 20.97 -16.08
C GLU A 149 38.13 20.57 -14.72
N ILE A 150 36.91 21.00 -14.38
CA ILE A 150 36.26 20.66 -13.11
C ILE A 150 35.84 19.19 -13.08
N LEU A 151 35.24 18.69 -14.15
CA LEU A 151 34.84 17.28 -14.26
C LEU A 151 36.04 16.37 -14.46
N LYS A 152 37.07 16.82 -15.22
CA LYS A 152 38.38 16.16 -15.29
C LYS A 152 39.07 16.08 -13.93
N SER A 153 39.00 17.08 -13.09
CA SER A 153 39.66 17.09 -11.77
C SER A 153 38.96 16.10 -10.80
N ILE A 154 37.63 16.01 -10.82
CA ILE A 154 36.85 15.03 -10.04
C ILE A 154 37.20 13.61 -10.46
N TYR A 155 37.47 13.39 -11.71
CA TYR A 155 37.69 12.07 -12.32
C TYR A 155 39.16 11.62 -12.32
N ILE A 156 40.11 12.47 -12.70
CA ILE A 156 41.55 12.18 -12.64
C ILE A 156 41.92 11.76 -11.22
N TYR A 157 41.19 12.27 -10.26
CA TYR A 157 41.27 11.88 -8.87
C TYR A 157 40.87 10.41 -8.63
N TYR A 158 39.78 9.96 -9.21
CA TYR A 158 39.33 8.56 -9.10
C TYR A 158 40.29 7.52 -9.67
N LEU A 159 41.12 7.92 -10.64
CA LEU A 159 42.02 6.98 -11.35
C LEU A 159 43.52 7.16 -11.05
N SER A 160 43.95 8.31 -10.55
CA SER A 160 45.40 8.58 -10.51
C SER A 160 46.11 8.18 -9.22
N GLY A 161 45.42 7.81 -8.15
CA GLY A 161 46.02 7.32 -6.90
C GLY A 161 47.05 8.25 -6.24
N LYS A 162 47.15 9.52 -6.66
CA LYS A 162 48.15 10.46 -6.15
C LYS A 162 47.58 11.86 -5.87
N LYS A 163 47.74 12.28 -4.61
CA LYS A 163 47.50 13.59 -3.99
C LYS A 163 46.04 13.94 -3.70
N ILE A 164 45.85 14.36 -2.44
CA ILE A 164 44.60 14.94 -1.91
C ILE A 164 44.26 16.20 -2.71
N ASN A 165 43.26 16.10 -3.59
CA ASN A 165 42.74 17.21 -4.38
C ASN A 165 41.35 17.62 -3.87
N SER A 166 40.82 18.77 -4.30
CA SER A 166 39.53 19.32 -3.92
C SER A 166 38.36 18.33 -4.11
N GLY A 167 38.44 17.40 -5.06
CA GLY A 167 37.48 16.32 -5.28
C GLY A 167 37.39 15.36 -4.10
N ASP A 168 38.50 15.03 -3.42
CA ASP A 168 38.55 14.19 -2.21
C ASP A 168 37.72 14.79 -1.08
N LEU A 169 37.88 16.09 -0.91
CA LEU A 169 37.18 16.83 0.14
C LEU A 169 35.67 16.80 -0.09
N ILE A 170 35.24 16.93 -1.35
CA ILE A 170 33.82 16.89 -1.72
C ILE A 170 33.22 15.49 -1.47
N ILE A 171 33.89 14.43 -1.90
CA ILE A 171 33.44 13.07 -1.70
C ILE A 171 33.42 12.69 -0.22
N THR A 172 34.47 13.05 0.50
CA THR A 172 34.56 12.81 1.95
C THR A 172 33.48 13.60 2.71
N ALA A 173 33.26 14.86 2.37
CA ALA A 173 32.20 15.67 2.95
C ALA A 173 30.79 15.08 2.65
N TRP A 174 30.58 14.59 1.45
CA TRP A 174 29.35 13.93 1.06
C TRP A 174 29.13 12.62 1.84
N CYS A 175 30.14 11.78 1.97
CA CYS A 175 30.08 10.57 2.79
C CYS A 175 29.78 10.89 4.27
N CYS A 176 30.41 11.92 4.83
CA CYS A 176 30.13 12.39 6.19
C CYS A 176 28.68 12.88 6.34
N LEU A 177 28.15 13.63 5.36
CA LEU A 177 26.77 14.08 5.36
C LEU A 177 25.79 12.90 5.35
N LEU A 178 26.06 11.87 4.56
CA LEU A 178 25.26 10.65 4.50
C LEU A 178 25.29 9.85 5.80
N ILE A 179 26.45 9.76 6.44
CA ILE A 179 26.58 9.14 7.78
C ILE A 179 25.73 9.91 8.79
N ILE A 180 25.88 11.22 8.86
CA ILE A 180 25.12 12.06 9.78
C ILE A 180 23.63 11.90 9.55
N LEU A 181 23.17 11.92 8.30
CA LEU A 181 21.77 11.75 7.94
C LEU A 181 21.24 10.37 8.37
N SER A 182 21.99 9.29 8.11
CA SER A 182 21.59 7.92 8.48
C SER A 182 21.52 7.75 10.00
N VAL A 183 22.49 8.30 10.74
CA VAL A 183 22.53 8.27 12.21
C VAL A 183 21.38 9.10 12.80
N CYS A 184 21.13 10.30 12.29
CA CYS A 184 20.00 11.13 12.72
C CYS A 184 18.66 10.43 12.49
N MET A 185 18.49 9.73 11.35
CA MET A 185 17.29 8.97 11.07
C MET A 185 17.09 7.79 12.02
N PHE A 186 18.18 7.15 12.44
CA PHE A 186 18.12 6.01 13.35
C PHE A 186 17.70 6.41 14.77
N PHE A 187 18.19 7.53 15.27
CA PHE A 187 17.97 7.96 16.67
C PHE A 187 16.78 8.90 16.86
N TYR A 188 16.26 9.53 15.82
CA TYR A 188 15.18 10.50 16.00
C TYR A 188 13.83 9.82 16.24
N LYS A 189 13.13 10.21 17.33
CA LYS A 189 11.85 9.61 17.76
C LYS A 189 10.74 9.58 16.68
N ALA A 190 10.77 10.51 15.71
CA ALA A 190 9.79 10.54 14.62
C ALA A 190 9.91 9.36 13.65
N PHE A 191 11.04 8.64 13.66
CA PHE A 191 11.35 7.57 12.72
C PHE A 191 11.25 6.16 13.30
N LYS A 192 10.42 5.97 14.34
CA LYS A 192 10.18 4.65 14.98
C LYS A 192 9.62 3.56 14.06
N LYS A 193 9.18 3.90 12.84
CA LYS A 193 8.66 2.91 11.89
C LYS A 193 9.81 2.17 11.21
N LYS A 194 9.67 0.85 11.08
CA LYS A 194 10.66 -0.04 10.44
C LYS A 194 11.17 0.44 9.09
N ILE A 195 10.29 1.04 8.28
CA ILE A 195 10.65 1.57 6.95
C ILE A 195 11.76 2.63 7.00
N TRP A 196 11.78 3.50 8.01
CA TRP A 196 12.80 4.54 8.12
C TRP A 196 14.17 3.98 8.55
N HIS A 197 14.18 2.93 9.36
CA HIS A 197 15.41 2.22 9.69
C HIS A 197 16.00 1.51 8.45
N CYS A 198 15.14 0.92 7.61
CA CYS A 198 15.59 0.32 6.36
C CYS A 198 16.14 1.37 5.39
N ILE A 199 15.53 2.56 5.28
CA ILE A 199 16.00 3.67 4.46
C ILE A 199 17.35 4.20 4.99
N ALA A 200 17.50 4.32 6.31
CA ALA A 200 18.78 4.70 6.93
C ALA A 200 19.89 3.69 6.61
N ALA A 201 19.58 2.40 6.69
CA ALA A 201 20.52 1.33 6.31
C ALA A 201 20.89 1.40 4.82
N MET A 202 19.94 1.76 3.94
CA MET A 202 20.21 1.96 2.51
C MET A 202 21.16 3.13 2.26
N ILE A 203 20.92 4.28 2.91
CA ILE A 203 21.80 5.45 2.78
C ILE A 203 23.21 5.10 3.26
N PHE A 204 23.32 4.35 4.36
CA PHE A 204 24.59 3.86 4.87
C PHE A 204 25.28 2.91 3.89
N ALA A 205 24.55 2.06 3.22
CA ALA A 205 25.09 1.14 2.21
C ALA A 205 25.58 1.84 0.95
N GLU A 206 24.84 2.85 0.47
CA GLU A 206 25.29 3.70 -0.65
C GLU A 206 26.59 4.44 -0.28
N MET A 207 26.75 4.82 0.98
CA MET A 207 28.00 5.39 1.47
C MET A 207 29.15 4.35 1.46
N LEU A 208 28.91 3.16 1.99
CA LEU A 208 29.90 2.07 1.95
C LEU A 208 30.28 1.72 0.51
N PHE A 209 29.31 1.74 -0.39
CA PHE A 209 29.53 1.54 -1.82
C PHE A 209 30.54 2.54 -2.37
N ASN A 210 30.33 3.84 -2.14
CA ASN A 210 31.25 4.89 -2.58
C ASN A 210 32.64 4.75 -1.94
N PHE A 211 32.69 4.38 -0.66
CA PHE A 211 33.94 4.20 0.07
C PHE A 211 34.73 3.00 -0.44
N ILE A 212 34.08 1.89 -0.77
CA ILE A 212 34.73 0.71 -1.36
C ILE A 212 35.31 1.04 -2.74
N ILE A 213 34.54 1.75 -3.58
CA ILE A 213 35.03 2.20 -4.90
C ILE A 213 36.26 3.09 -4.73
N TYR A 214 36.23 3.99 -3.74
CA TYR A 214 37.33 4.90 -3.43
C TYR A 214 38.62 4.15 -3.02
N ILE A 215 38.54 3.14 -2.19
CA ILE A 215 39.71 2.38 -1.71
C ILE A 215 40.25 1.42 -2.78
N CYS A 216 39.36 0.81 -3.58
CA CYS A 216 39.73 -0.24 -4.52
C CYS A 216 40.11 0.30 -5.91
N THR A 217 40.98 1.32 -5.96
CA THR A 217 41.43 1.96 -7.20
C THR A 217 42.20 1.05 -8.16
N HIS A 218 42.72 -0.09 -7.68
CA HIS A 218 43.55 -1.01 -8.48
C HIS A 218 42.74 -2.01 -9.33
N GLU A 219 41.49 -2.33 -8.93
CA GLU A 219 40.62 -3.26 -9.65
C GLU A 219 39.17 -2.72 -9.72
N PRO A 220 38.93 -1.68 -10.53
CA PRO A 220 37.65 -0.95 -10.50
C PRO A 220 36.45 -1.80 -10.90
N LYS A 221 36.59 -2.79 -11.80
CA LYS A 221 35.49 -3.66 -12.21
C LYS A 221 35.04 -4.62 -11.09
N PHE A 222 35.99 -5.16 -10.35
CA PHE A 222 35.68 -6.06 -9.23
C PHE A 222 35.01 -5.32 -8.08
N SER A 223 35.50 -4.13 -7.74
CA SER A 223 34.91 -3.30 -6.68
C SER A 223 33.50 -2.83 -6.99
N LEU A 224 33.22 -2.42 -8.24
CA LEU A 224 31.87 -2.08 -8.73
C LEU A 224 30.90 -3.27 -8.61
N THR A 225 31.35 -4.47 -8.97
CA THR A 225 30.52 -5.66 -8.88
C THR A 225 30.18 -6.02 -7.44
N VAL A 226 31.15 -6.05 -6.55
CA VAL A 226 30.95 -6.33 -5.12
C VAL A 226 30.02 -5.31 -4.50
N ALA A 227 30.24 -4.03 -4.77
CA ALA A 227 29.43 -2.95 -4.25
C ALA A 227 27.98 -3.00 -4.76
N SER A 228 27.76 -3.32 -6.03
CA SER A 228 26.39 -3.48 -6.59
C SER A 228 25.64 -4.67 -5.98
N VAL A 229 26.31 -5.77 -5.65
CA VAL A 229 25.72 -6.91 -4.95
C VAL A 229 25.29 -6.53 -3.53
N PHE A 230 26.14 -5.82 -2.78
CA PHE A 230 25.76 -5.32 -1.45
C PHE A 230 24.54 -4.39 -1.50
N THR A 231 24.53 -3.45 -2.45
CA THR A 231 23.40 -2.56 -2.66
C THR A 231 22.13 -3.34 -3.02
N ALA A 232 22.23 -4.38 -3.87
CA ALA A 232 21.10 -5.24 -4.23
C ALA A 232 20.54 -5.98 -3.01
N ILE A 233 21.38 -6.54 -2.14
CA ILE A 233 20.95 -7.23 -0.92
C ILE A 233 20.17 -6.27 0.00
N ILE A 234 20.68 -5.07 0.21
CA ILE A 234 20.05 -4.08 1.09
C ILE A 234 18.73 -3.58 0.48
N LYS A 235 18.71 -3.28 -0.81
CA LYS A 235 17.46 -2.89 -1.50
C LYS A 235 16.44 -4.01 -1.48
N PHE A 236 16.86 -5.27 -1.62
CA PHE A 236 15.97 -6.42 -1.50
C PHE A 236 15.32 -6.49 -0.10
N THR A 237 16.10 -6.27 0.96
CA THR A 237 15.56 -6.21 2.33
C THR A 237 14.53 -5.09 2.49
N ILE A 238 14.80 -3.91 1.92
CA ILE A 238 13.86 -2.77 1.93
C ILE A 238 12.59 -3.12 1.16
N CYS A 239 12.74 -3.72 -0.03
CA CYS A 239 11.62 -4.18 -0.84
C CYS A 239 10.72 -5.11 -0.03
N PHE A 240 11.28 -6.10 0.63
CA PHE A 240 10.56 -7.03 1.47
C PHE A 240 9.77 -6.32 2.58
N VAL A 241 10.41 -5.37 3.30
CA VAL A 241 9.75 -4.60 4.37
C VAL A 241 8.61 -3.74 3.81
N VAL A 242 8.85 -3.02 2.69
CA VAL A 242 7.84 -2.13 2.10
C VAL A 242 6.65 -2.91 1.55
N VAL A 243 6.90 -4.02 0.87
CA VAL A 243 5.85 -4.90 0.35
C VAL A 243 5.02 -5.50 1.48
N THR A 244 5.66 -5.99 2.54
CA THR A 244 4.92 -6.53 3.71
C THR A 244 4.05 -5.48 4.38
N GLU A 245 4.53 -4.23 4.51
CA GLU A 245 3.74 -3.13 5.06
C GLU A 245 2.59 -2.73 4.12
N ALA A 246 2.80 -2.74 2.81
CA ALA A 246 1.75 -2.47 1.82
C ALA A 246 0.66 -3.54 1.85
N VAL A 247 1.03 -4.82 1.88
CA VAL A 247 0.10 -5.96 1.97
C VAL A 247 -0.73 -5.88 3.26
N LYS A 248 -0.10 -5.59 4.41
CA LYS A 248 -0.83 -5.40 5.67
C LYS A 248 -1.86 -4.27 5.58
N LYS A 249 -1.51 -3.15 4.95
CA LYS A 249 -2.44 -2.04 4.76
C LYS A 249 -3.60 -2.39 3.84
N ILE A 250 -3.34 -3.11 2.76
CA ILE A 250 -4.40 -3.58 1.86
C ILE A 250 -5.36 -4.50 2.63
N ALA A 251 -4.82 -5.44 3.42
CA ALA A 251 -5.62 -6.35 4.23
C ALA A 251 -6.46 -5.59 5.28
N GLU A 252 -5.86 -4.60 5.96
CA GLU A 252 -6.56 -3.73 6.91
C GLU A 252 -7.69 -2.92 6.24
N MET A 253 -7.41 -2.34 5.07
CA MET A 253 -8.43 -1.61 4.31
C MET A 253 -9.55 -2.50 3.81
N ARG A 254 -9.25 -3.71 3.33
CA ARG A 254 -10.28 -4.70 2.98
C ARG A 254 -11.14 -5.01 4.19
N ARG A 255 -10.52 -5.24 5.35
CA ARG A 255 -11.26 -5.52 6.60
C ARG A 255 -12.20 -4.38 6.99
N ILE A 256 -11.74 -3.11 6.92
CA ILE A 256 -12.56 -1.93 7.22
C ILE A 256 -13.71 -1.77 6.21
N LYS A 257 -13.49 -2.12 4.94
CA LYS A 257 -14.54 -2.09 3.91
C LYS A 257 -15.55 -3.21 4.06
N MET A 258 -15.12 -4.37 4.57
CA MET A 258 -15.98 -5.55 4.68
C MET A 258 -16.79 -5.59 5.96
N TYR A 259 -16.23 -5.13 7.10
CA TYR A 259 -16.87 -5.29 8.40
C TYR A 259 -17.15 -3.95 9.09
N ASP A 260 -18.33 -3.86 9.71
CA ASP A 260 -18.69 -2.77 10.62
C ASP A 260 -17.84 -2.86 11.90
N PRO A 261 -17.16 -1.80 12.33
CA PRO A 261 -16.23 -1.85 13.47
C PRO A 261 -16.90 -2.05 14.83
N LEU A 262 -18.18 -1.72 14.96
CA LEU A 262 -18.93 -1.87 16.20
C LEU A 262 -19.43 -3.30 16.39
N THR A 263 -20.08 -3.82 15.34
CA THR A 263 -20.84 -5.07 15.39
C THR A 263 -20.10 -6.24 14.77
N MET A 264 -19.03 -5.97 14.01
CA MET A 264 -18.31 -6.96 13.21
C MET A 264 -19.22 -7.66 12.17
N ALA A 265 -20.44 -7.19 11.93
CA ALA A 265 -21.27 -7.56 10.80
C ALA A 265 -20.61 -7.05 9.50
N TYR A 266 -20.97 -7.59 8.36
CA TYR A 266 -20.55 -7.02 7.10
C TYR A 266 -21.07 -5.60 6.93
N THR A 267 -20.39 -4.78 6.13
CA THR A 267 -20.84 -3.42 5.82
C THR A 267 -21.97 -3.46 4.77
N ARG A 268 -22.73 -2.38 4.70
CA ARG A 268 -23.73 -2.13 3.65
C ARG A 268 -23.18 -2.39 2.24
N ASN A 269 -21.98 -1.86 1.94
CA ASN A 269 -21.40 -2.02 0.61
C ASN A 269 -21.12 -3.49 0.29
N TYR A 270 -20.56 -4.24 1.23
CA TYR A 270 -20.30 -5.67 1.05
C TYR A 270 -21.61 -6.46 0.82
N PHE A 271 -22.66 -6.13 1.57
CA PHE A 271 -23.97 -6.76 1.38
C PHE A 271 -24.51 -6.55 -0.04
N PHE A 272 -24.46 -5.32 -0.56
CA PHE A 272 -24.96 -5.04 -1.90
C PHE A 272 -24.09 -5.66 -3.00
N ASP A 273 -22.77 -5.72 -2.80
CA ASP A 273 -21.86 -6.39 -3.74
C ASP A 273 -22.16 -7.89 -3.81
N GLU A 274 -22.38 -8.54 -2.67
CA GLU A 274 -22.77 -9.97 -2.59
C GLU A 274 -24.18 -10.22 -3.14
N LEU A 275 -25.16 -9.39 -2.76
CA LEU A 275 -26.52 -9.50 -3.30
C LEU A 275 -26.51 -9.39 -4.82
N LYS A 276 -25.70 -8.51 -5.38
CA LYS A 276 -25.53 -8.39 -6.82
C LYS A 276 -24.90 -9.66 -7.43
N SER A 277 -23.85 -10.16 -6.81
CA SER A 277 -23.19 -11.40 -7.26
C SER A 277 -24.13 -12.59 -7.28
N PHE A 278 -24.95 -12.72 -6.24
CA PHE A 278 -25.97 -13.78 -6.19
C PHE A 278 -27.09 -13.55 -7.23
N SER A 279 -27.56 -12.33 -7.41
CA SER A 279 -28.59 -12.00 -8.40
C SER A 279 -28.09 -12.24 -9.84
N ASP A 280 -26.84 -11.89 -10.14
CA ASP A 280 -26.25 -12.07 -11.48
C ASP A 280 -25.97 -13.57 -11.80
N SER A 281 -25.76 -14.40 -10.78
CA SER A 281 -25.49 -15.86 -10.90
C SER A 281 -26.72 -16.74 -10.69
N HIS A 282 -27.88 -16.13 -10.46
CA HIS A 282 -29.09 -16.85 -10.02
C HIS A 282 -29.75 -17.51 -11.22
N ASP A 283 -29.82 -18.86 -11.23
CA ASP A 283 -30.76 -19.62 -12.04
C ASP A 283 -32.14 -19.57 -11.37
N ASP A 284 -33.22 -19.51 -12.17
CA ASP A 284 -34.62 -19.44 -11.69
C ASP A 284 -35.01 -20.51 -10.65
N ASN A 285 -34.16 -21.49 -10.42
CA ASN A 285 -34.35 -22.59 -9.48
C ASN A 285 -33.57 -22.48 -8.15
N SER A 286 -32.74 -21.46 -7.95
CA SER A 286 -31.99 -21.34 -6.70
C SER A 286 -32.79 -20.54 -5.66
N ASP A 287 -32.97 -21.12 -4.45
CA ASP A 287 -33.64 -20.45 -3.35
C ASP A 287 -32.74 -19.36 -2.73
N LEU A 288 -33.19 -18.11 -2.74
CA LEU A 288 -32.51 -16.98 -2.12
C LEU A 288 -33.51 -16.15 -1.32
N CYS A 289 -33.21 -15.89 -0.05
CA CYS A 289 -34.05 -15.05 0.79
C CYS A 289 -33.24 -13.86 1.34
N VAL A 290 -33.91 -12.72 1.46
CA VAL A 290 -33.40 -11.50 2.08
C VAL A 290 -34.27 -11.16 3.29
N LEU A 291 -33.61 -10.94 4.43
CA LEU A 291 -34.23 -10.44 5.64
C LEU A 291 -33.71 -9.04 5.92
N LEU A 292 -34.59 -8.08 6.20
CA LEU A 292 -34.24 -6.80 6.77
C LEU A 292 -34.71 -6.75 8.22
N LEU A 293 -33.84 -6.33 9.11
CA LEU A 293 -34.07 -6.27 10.55
C LEU A 293 -33.85 -4.86 11.06
N ASP A 294 -34.64 -4.45 12.04
CA ASP A 294 -34.52 -3.15 12.71
C ASP A 294 -34.82 -3.32 14.21
N VAL A 295 -33.99 -2.72 15.05
CA VAL A 295 -34.19 -2.74 16.50
C VAL A 295 -35.32 -1.81 16.88
N ASP A 296 -36.38 -2.36 17.42
CA ASP A 296 -37.56 -1.60 17.78
C ASP A 296 -37.23 -0.54 18.84
N LYS A 297 -37.64 0.72 18.57
CA LYS A 297 -37.49 1.84 19.50
C LYS A 297 -36.02 2.12 19.92
N PHE A 298 -35.05 1.78 19.08
CA PHE A 298 -33.61 1.94 19.39
C PHE A 298 -33.25 3.36 19.82
N LYS A 299 -33.90 4.37 19.25
CA LYS A 299 -33.72 5.75 19.66
C LYS A 299 -34.11 5.97 21.14
N GLU A 300 -35.22 5.40 21.59
CA GLU A 300 -35.66 5.51 23.00
C GLU A 300 -34.62 4.87 23.93
N ILE A 301 -34.00 3.74 23.53
CA ILE A 301 -32.93 3.09 24.28
C ILE A 301 -31.72 4.05 24.40
N ASN A 302 -31.27 4.65 23.30
CA ASN A 302 -30.18 5.61 23.32
C ASN A 302 -30.48 6.86 24.18
N ASP A 303 -31.70 7.41 24.03
CA ASP A 303 -32.11 8.61 24.74
C ASP A 303 -32.22 8.36 26.27
N THR A 304 -32.61 7.14 26.67
CA THR A 304 -32.81 6.78 28.08
C THR A 304 -31.52 6.30 28.76
N TYR A 305 -30.76 5.40 28.10
CA TYR A 305 -29.62 4.70 28.69
C TYR A 305 -28.27 5.14 28.15
N GLY A 306 -28.27 6.03 27.16
CA GLY A 306 -27.06 6.53 26.51
C GLY A 306 -26.54 5.64 25.37
N HIS A 307 -25.78 6.25 24.46
CA HIS A 307 -25.26 5.59 23.25
C HIS A 307 -24.37 4.36 23.53
N GLN A 308 -23.65 4.34 24.67
CA GLN A 308 -22.82 3.17 25.02
C GLN A 308 -23.67 1.92 25.29
N GLN A 309 -24.83 2.08 25.86
CA GLN A 309 -25.78 0.96 26.09
C GLN A 309 -26.45 0.53 24.77
N GLY A 310 -26.82 1.50 23.91
CA GLY A 310 -27.25 1.19 22.55
C GLY A 310 -26.22 0.40 21.76
N ASP A 311 -24.94 0.79 21.86
CA ASP A 311 -23.84 0.04 21.24
C ASP A 311 -23.75 -1.41 21.76
N THR A 312 -24.01 -1.62 23.06
CA THR A 312 -24.03 -2.96 23.66
C THR A 312 -25.18 -3.79 23.09
N VAL A 313 -26.38 -3.20 22.97
CA VAL A 313 -27.55 -3.86 22.36
C VAL A 313 -27.24 -4.29 20.92
N LEU A 314 -26.65 -3.42 20.10
CA LEU A 314 -26.29 -3.76 18.72
C LEU A 314 -25.24 -4.87 18.63
N LYS A 315 -24.28 -4.92 19.55
CA LYS A 315 -23.29 -6.00 19.61
C LYS A 315 -23.94 -7.34 19.94
N THR A 316 -24.77 -7.36 20.96
CA THR A 316 -25.46 -8.60 21.36
C THR A 316 -26.45 -9.08 20.29
N LEU A 317 -27.21 -8.18 19.67
CA LEU A 317 -28.03 -8.55 18.51
C LEU A 317 -27.14 -9.22 17.44
N SER A 318 -25.98 -8.67 17.18
CA SER A 318 -25.08 -9.22 16.16
C SER A 318 -24.51 -10.60 16.54
N GLU A 319 -24.29 -10.88 17.82
CA GLU A 319 -23.89 -12.19 18.34
C GLU A 319 -25.01 -13.20 18.21
N ILE A 320 -26.24 -12.82 18.55
CA ILE A 320 -27.44 -13.65 18.39
C ILE A 320 -27.64 -14.02 16.92
N VAL A 321 -27.67 -13.04 16.03
CA VAL A 321 -27.86 -13.31 14.60
C VAL A 321 -26.82 -14.30 14.09
N ARG A 322 -25.53 -14.09 14.42
CA ARG A 322 -24.45 -15.01 14.00
C ARG A 322 -24.61 -16.42 14.54
N SER A 323 -25.18 -16.60 15.71
CA SER A 323 -25.40 -17.92 16.29
C SER A 323 -26.54 -18.69 15.59
N ARG A 324 -27.41 -17.98 14.86
CA ARG A 324 -28.60 -18.55 14.20
C ARG A 324 -28.44 -18.71 12.69
N ILE A 325 -27.36 -18.20 12.10
CA ILE A 325 -27.11 -18.31 10.67
C ILE A 325 -25.89 -19.18 10.38
N GLU A 326 -25.85 -19.76 9.19
CA GLU A 326 -24.71 -20.55 8.73
C GLU A 326 -23.56 -19.66 8.25
N PRO A 327 -22.30 -20.16 8.21
CA PRO A 327 -21.15 -19.39 7.73
C PRO A 327 -21.25 -18.91 6.28
N LYS A 328 -22.06 -19.55 5.43
CA LYS A 328 -22.30 -19.15 4.04
C LYS A 328 -23.25 -17.95 3.92
N ASN A 329 -24.00 -17.63 4.98
CA ASN A 329 -24.97 -16.55 4.99
C ASN A 329 -24.26 -15.20 5.23
N ILE A 330 -24.80 -14.13 4.66
CA ILE A 330 -24.25 -12.79 4.77
C ILE A 330 -25.10 -12.01 5.77
N PHE A 331 -24.49 -11.61 6.88
CA PHE A 331 -25.09 -10.73 7.87
C PHE A 331 -24.42 -9.36 7.85
N ALA A 332 -25.14 -8.31 7.57
CA ALA A 332 -24.63 -6.97 7.40
C ALA A 332 -25.38 -5.93 8.22
N ARG A 333 -24.67 -4.86 8.60
CA ARG A 333 -25.26 -3.64 9.17
C ARG A 333 -25.40 -2.60 8.06
N LEU A 334 -26.63 -2.18 7.78
CA LEU A 334 -26.92 -1.19 6.73
C LEU A 334 -26.70 0.22 7.21
N GLY A 335 -26.91 0.48 8.51
CA GLY A 335 -26.69 1.78 9.15
C GLY A 335 -27.51 1.88 10.43
N GLY A 336 -27.03 2.66 11.41
CA GLY A 336 -27.78 2.86 12.67
C GLY A 336 -28.11 1.53 13.36
N ASP A 337 -29.40 1.24 13.45
CA ASP A 337 -30.05 0.05 14.02
C ASP A 337 -30.58 -0.92 12.96
N GLU A 338 -30.31 -0.66 11.68
CA GLU A 338 -30.76 -1.47 10.54
C GLU A 338 -29.73 -2.55 10.16
N PHE A 339 -30.20 -3.77 10.01
CA PHE A 339 -29.40 -4.92 9.59
C PHE A 339 -30.07 -5.67 8.43
N ALA A 340 -29.25 -6.43 7.70
CA ALA A 340 -29.73 -7.29 6.62
C ALA A 340 -29.07 -8.68 6.71
N ILE A 341 -29.82 -9.70 6.33
CA ILE A 341 -29.32 -11.06 6.18
C ILE A 341 -29.64 -11.54 4.77
N LEU A 342 -28.63 -12.10 4.10
CA LEU A 342 -28.79 -12.79 2.82
C LEU A 342 -28.61 -14.27 3.06
N LEU A 343 -29.61 -15.06 2.71
CA LEU A 343 -29.70 -16.49 2.92
C LEU A 343 -29.70 -17.19 1.55
N PRO A 344 -28.54 -17.52 0.98
CA PRO A 344 -28.48 -18.32 -0.24
C PRO A 344 -28.85 -19.77 0.05
N GLU A 345 -29.43 -20.46 -0.95
CA GLU A 345 -29.90 -21.85 -0.86
C GLU A 345 -30.87 -22.09 0.32
N CYS A 346 -31.74 -21.12 0.57
CA CYS A 346 -32.66 -21.13 1.72
C CYS A 346 -34.09 -20.93 1.24
N SER A 347 -34.95 -21.88 1.55
CA SER A 347 -36.38 -21.78 1.28
C SER A 347 -37.04 -20.72 2.16
N LEU A 348 -38.19 -20.19 1.72
CA LEU A 348 -38.94 -19.22 2.49
C LEU A 348 -39.30 -19.70 3.90
N SER A 349 -39.64 -20.99 4.04
CA SER A 349 -39.97 -21.61 5.36
C SER A 349 -38.75 -21.54 6.30
N GLN A 350 -37.58 -21.96 5.81
CA GLN A 350 -36.32 -21.90 6.58
C GLN A 350 -35.94 -20.47 6.95
N ALA A 351 -36.12 -19.53 6.02
CA ALA A 351 -35.86 -18.11 6.28
C ALA A 351 -36.77 -17.55 7.39
N CYS A 352 -38.05 -17.96 7.41
CA CYS A 352 -38.98 -17.61 8.47
C CYS A 352 -38.61 -18.23 9.82
N GLU A 353 -38.13 -19.49 9.83
CA GLU A 353 -37.65 -20.14 11.05
C GLU A 353 -36.46 -19.44 11.65
N VAL A 354 -35.47 -19.05 10.79
CA VAL A 354 -34.31 -18.26 11.20
C VAL A 354 -34.74 -16.87 11.75
N ALA A 355 -35.63 -16.19 11.04
CA ALA A 355 -36.14 -14.88 11.48
C ALA A 355 -36.84 -14.98 12.84
N GLU A 356 -37.71 -15.98 13.05
CA GLU A 356 -38.41 -16.15 14.29
C GLU A 356 -37.49 -16.55 15.46
N ALA A 357 -36.50 -17.41 15.20
CA ALA A 357 -35.49 -17.76 16.21
C ALA A 357 -34.68 -16.53 16.66
N ILE A 358 -34.27 -15.67 15.71
CA ILE A 358 -33.57 -14.42 16.01
C ILE A 358 -34.49 -13.50 16.85
N ARG A 359 -35.76 -13.33 16.44
CA ARG A 359 -36.71 -12.47 17.15
C ARG A 359 -36.90 -12.95 18.62
N GLN A 360 -37.11 -14.24 18.82
CA GLN A 360 -37.32 -14.84 20.15
C GLN A 360 -36.06 -14.68 21.04
N ASP A 361 -34.88 -14.92 20.52
CA ASP A 361 -33.64 -14.76 21.29
C ASP A 361 -33.40 -13.29 21.68
N VAL A 362 -33.74 -12.36 20.79
CA VAL A 362 -33.60 -10.92 21.08
C VAL A 362 -34.59 -10.48 22.16
N GLU A 363 -35.84 -10.97 22.11
CA GLU A 363 -36.86 -10.66 23.11
C GLU A 363 -36.48 -11.13 24.53
N GLN A 364 -35.58 -12.12 24.64
CA GLN A 364 -35.10 -12.66 25.92
C GLN A 364 -33.92 -11.85 26.49
N ILE A 365 -33.42 -10.84 25.77
CA ILE A 365 -32.30 -10.04 26.23
C ILE A 365 -32.72 -9.13 27.39
N SER A 366 -31.95 -9.18 28.46
CA SER A 366 -32.04 -8.28 29.60
C SER A 366 -30.65 -7.85 30.03
N TYR A 367 -30.46 -6.55 30.24
CA TYR A 367 -29.18 -5.99 30.72
C TYR A 367 -29.37 -5.17 31.98
N GLN A 368 -28.48 -5.36 32.94
CA GLN A 368 -28.34 -4.45 34.08
C GLN A 368 -27.38 -3.33 33.71
N THR A 369 -27.82 -2.10 33.89
CA THR A 369 -27.00 -0.88 33.70
C THR A 369 -26.96 -0.06 34.98
N GLU A 370 -26.10 0.94 35.03
CA GLU A 370 -26.05 1.87 36.14
C GLU A 370 -27.33 2.71 36.29
N VAL A 371 -28.12 2.85 35.24
CA VAL A 371 -29.36 3.65 35.17
C VAL A 371 -30.60 2.79 35.41
N GLY A 372 -30.48 1.47 35.34
CA GLY A 372 -31.57 0.51 35.46
C GLY A 372 -31.44 -0.68 34.52
N SER A 373 -32.42 -1.58 34.51
CA SER A 373 -32.43 -2.70 33.56
C SER A 373 -32.97 -2.24 32.18
N ILE A 374 -32.34 -2.75 31.14
CA ILE A 374 -32.86 -2.65 29.75
C ILE A 374 -33.52 -4.00 29.47
N ASP A 375 -34.84 -4.01 29.51
CA ASP A 375 -35.66 -5.18 29.25
C ASP A 375 -36.50 -4.94 28.00
N ASN A 376 -37.09 -6.03 27.46
CA ASN A 376 -37.98 -5.98 26.31
C ASN A 376 -37.37 -5.37 25.05
N ILE A 377 -36.10 -5.68 24.77
CA ILE A 377 -35.49 -5.35 23.49
C ILE A 377 -36.14 -6.27 22.45
N THR A 378 -36.69 -5.67 21.40
CA THR A 378 -37.33 -6.42 20.31
C THR A 378 -36.80 -5.99 18.95
N VAL A 379 -37.03 -6.82 17.94
CA VAL A 379 -36.70 -6.55 16.55
C VAL A 379 -37.91 -6.79 15.67
N SER A 380 -38.08 -5.95 14.68
CA SER A 380 -39.00 -6.16 13.56
C SER A 380 -38.22 -6.72 12.38
N ILE A 381 -38.77 -7.69 11.68
CA ILE A 381 -38.10 -8.40 10.57
C ILE A 381 -39.02 -8.41 9.36
N GLY A 382 -38.51 -8.03 8.21
CA GLY A 382 -39.16 -8.18 6.90
C GLY A 382 -38.44 -9.25 6.08
N THR A 383 -39.16 -10.26 5.66
CA THR A 383 -38.63 -11.40 4.90
C THR A 383 -39.13 -11.38 3.46
N TYR A 384 -38.19 -11.48 2.50
CA TYR A 384 -38.49 -11.56 1.08
C TYR A 384 -37.82 -12.77 0.44
N LYS A 385 -38.54 -13.59 -0.33
CA LYS A 385 -37.97 -14.60 -1.21
C LYS A 385 -37.72 -13.97 -2.57
N VAL A 386 -36.47 -13.97 -3.01
CA VAL A 386 -36.04 -13.39 -4.28
C VAL A 386 -36.53 -14.22 -5.45
N ASN A 387 -37.09 -13.57 -6.48
CA ASN A 387 -37.40 -14.19 -7.76
C ASN A 387 -36.29 -13.88 -8.77
N GLY A 388 -36.01 -14.82 -9.66
CA GLY A 388 -34.86 -14.69 -10.60
C GLY A 388 -34.89 -13.46 -11.51
N SER A 389 -36.06 -12.86 -11.73
CA SER A 389 -36.25 -11.65 -12.55
C SER A 389 -36.13 -10.36 -11.77
N ASP A 390 -35.92 -10.39 -10.43
CA ASP A 390 -35.94 -9.21 -9.59
C ASP A 390 -34.67 -8.38 -9.72
N SER A 391 -34.81 -7.08 -9.91
CA SER A 391 -33.70 -6.17 -9.73
C SER A 391 -33.37 -5.99 -8.24
N ILE A 392 -32.13 -5.67 -7.91
CA ILE A 392 -31.68 -5.39 -6.54
C ILE A 392 -32.59 -4.36 -5.85
N LYS A 393 -33.03 -3.36 -6.62
CA LYS A 393 -33.95 -2.32 -6.11
C LYS A 393 -35.30 -2.90 -5.70
N GLN A 394 -35.85 -3.83 -6.49
CA GLN A 394 -37.10 -4.51 -6.16
C GLN A 394 -36.93 -5.42 -4.94
N ILE A 395 -35.84 -6.20 -4.87
CA ILE A 395 -35.56 -7.08 -3.73
C ILE A 395 -35.56 -6.29 -2.43
N ILE A 396 -34.81 -5.18 -2.38
CA ILE A 396 -34.73 -4.36 -1.17
C ILE A 396 -36.05 -3.68 -0.87
N ALA A 397 -36.76 -3.14 -1.87
CA ALA A 397 -38.06 -2.51 -1.67
C ALA A 397 -39.11 -3.49 -1.13
N SER A 398 -39.10 -4.73 -1.60
CA SER A 398 -40.03 -5.76 -1.12
C SER A 398 -39.74 -6.16 0.32
N ALA A 399 -38.47 -6.37 0.67
CA ALA A 399 -38.07 -6.66 2.05
C ALA A 399 -38.35 -5.48 3.00
N ASP A 400 -38.13 -4.25 2.56
CA ASP A 400 -38.39 -3.02 3.33
C ASP A 400 -39.90 -2.82 3.57
N ASN A 401 -40.74 -3.05 2.56
CA ASN A 401 -42.18 -3.05 2.71
C ASN A 401 -42.65 -4.09 3.74
N ALA A 402 -42.08 -5.29 3.72
CA ALA A 402 -42.39 -6.31 4.73
C ALA A 402 -41.96 -5.85 6.14
N LEU A 403 -40.79 -5.26 6.30
CA LEU A 403 -40.31 -4.70 7.56
C LEU A 403 -41.21 -3.55 8.05
N TYR A 404 -41.63 -2.69 7.14
CA TYR A 404 -42.59 -1.61 7.47
C TYR A 404 -43.91 -2.18 7.97
N CYS A 405 -44.41 -3.21 7.34
CA CYS A 405 -45.63 -3.91 7.82
C CYS A 405 -45.40 -4.53 9.20
N ALA A 406 -44.24 -5.12 9.47
CA ALA A 406 -43.90 -5.65 10.78
C ALA A 406 -43.95 -4.54 11.84
N LYS A 407 -43.38 -3.38 11.58
CA LYS A 407 -43.43 -2.23 12.48
C LYS A 407 -44.85 -1.69 12.72
N ARG A 408 -45.69 -1.69 11.69
CA ARG A 408 -47.13 -1.27 11.80
C ARG A 408 -47.99 -2.26 12.55
N ASN A 409 -47.71 -3.56 12.41
CA ASN A 409 -48.47 -4.66 13.07
C ASN A 409 -48.12 -4.84 14.55
N GLY A 410 -47.51 -3.86 15.19
CA GLY A 410 -47.20 -3.85 16.63
C GLY A 410 -45.75 -4.12 16.96
N ARG A 411 -44.86 -4.20 15.97
CA ARG A 411 -43.42 -4.55 16.14
C ARG A 411 -43.20 -5.97 16.68
N ASN A 412 -41.97 -6.31 17.03
CA ASN A 412 -41.63 -7.63 17.59
C ASN A 412 -42.23 -8.80 16.80
N ASN A 413 -42.12 -8.77 15.48
CA ASN A 413 -42.65 -9.83 14.63
C ASN A 413 -41.85 -9.91 13.31
N ASN A 414 -42.03 -11.03 12.59
CA ASN A 414 -41.53 -11.25 11.25
C ASN A 414 -42.69 -11.23 10.25
N VAL A 415 -42.60 -10.44 9.21
CA VAL A 415 -43.56 -10.36 8.12
C VAL A 415 -42.93 -10.78 6.80
N VAL A 416 -43.58 -11.70 6.10
CA VAL A 416 -43.19 -12.09 4.74
C VAL A 416 -43.85 -11.15 3.74
N PHE A 417 -43.10 -10.63 2.79
CA PHE A 417 -43.64 -9.81 1.70
C PHE A 417 -44.70 -10.61 0.90
N LYS A 418 -45.83 -9.97 0.64
CA LYS A 418 -46.89 -10.45 -0.26
C LYS A 418 -47.41 -9.26 -1.06
N ASP A 419 -47.59 -9.43 -2.36
CA ASP A 419 -48.02 -8.37 -3.28
C ASP A 419 -49.33 -7.68 -2.87
N GLU A 420 -50.18 -8.39 -2.07
CA GLU A 420 -51.50 -7.90 -1.68
C GLU A 420 -51.55 -7.07 -0.38
N PHE A 421 -50.45 -6.96 0.39
CA PHE A 421 -50.52 -6.47 1.79
C PHE A 421 -49.99 -5.06 2.05
N CYS A 422 -49.30 -4.42 1.13
CA CYS A 422 -48.63 -3.13 1.37
C CYS A 422 -48.84 -2.12 0.23
N ALA A 423 -50.09 -1.75 -0.01
CA ALA A 423 -50.35 -0.48 -0.64
C ALA A 423 -50.19 0.64 0.43
N PRO A 424 -49.49 1.75 0.14
CA PRO A 424 -49.25 2.84 1.08
C PRO A 424 -50.50 3.52 1.56
#